data_2add1234df4113ac9efc54b9bcc678d5
#
_entry.id   2add1234df4113ac9efc54b9bcc678d5
#
_cell.length_a   1.000
_cell.length_b   1.000
_cell.length_c   1.000
_cell.angle_alpha   90.00
_cell.angle_beta   90.00
_cell.angle_gamma   90.00
#
_symmetry.space_group_name_H-M   'P 1'
#
loop_
_entity.id
_entity.type
_entity.pdbx_description
1 polymer ?
#
loop_
_entity_poly.entity_id
_entity_poly.type
_entity_poly.pdbx_seq_one_letter_code
_entity_poly.pdbx_strand_id
1 'polypeptide(L)'
;MKVGITFSAFDLLHAGHIGMLREAAENCDYLIVGLQTDPTIDRPDTKNKPVQTLVERYAQLNALKFIDEIVPYQTEQDLLDILELFQIDVRFLGEEYKEDEFSGKDICRKRGGLRKRVVEAENR
;
A
#
# COMPACT_ATOMS: atom_id res chain seq x y z
N MET A 1 5.04 18.92 -3.93
CA MET A 1 4.98 17.56 -4.51
C MET A 1 4.09 16.68 -3.64
N LYS A 2 3.15 15.99 -4.25
CA LYS A 2 2.23 15.11 -3.52
C LYS A 2 2.81 13.70 -3.46
N VAL A 3 3.11 13.23 -2.26
CA VAL A 3 3.68 11.89 -2.01
C VAL A 3 2.56 10.95 -1.59
N GLY A 4 2.40 9.87 -2.34
CA GLY A 4 1.41 8.85 -2.06
C GLY A 4 2.03 7.53 -1.64
N ILE A 5 1.30 6.73 -0.87
CA ILE A 5 1.75 5.41 -0.44
C ILE A 5 0.60 4.42 -0.45
N THR A 6 0.91 3.18 -0.74
CA THR A 6 -0.02 2.08 -0.60
C THR A 6 0.73 0.88 -0.02
N PHE A 7 0.03 0.06 0.76
CA PHE A 7 0.63 -1.07 1.49
C PHE A 7 -0.07 -2.37 1.13
N SER A 8 0.69 -3.40 0.82
CA SER A 8 0.16 -4.75 0.62
C SER A 8 1.30 -5.75 0.50
N ALA A 9 0.97 -7.03 0.53
CA ALA A 9 1.95 -8.08 0.25
C ALA A 9 2.26 -8.22 -1.24
N PHE A 10 1.33 -7.83 -2.09
CA PHE A 10 1.47 -7.91 -3.56
C PHE A 10 1.96 -9.29 -4.03
N ASP A 11 1.33 -10.34 -3.48
CA ASP A 11 1.65 -11.70 -3.84
C ASP A 11 1.01 -12.05 -5.18
N LEU A 12 1.76 -12.74 -6.05
CA LEU A 12 1.27 -13.15 -7.35
C LEU A 12 0.70 -11.97 -8.14
N LEU A 13 1.53 -10.97 -8.35
CA LEU A 13 1.13 -9.71 -8.99
C LEU A 13 0.35 -9.98 -10.29
N HIS A 14 -0.81 -9.35 -10.40
CA HIS A 14 -1.68 -9.54 -11.56
C HIS A 14 -2.23 -8.19 -12.03
N ALA A 15 -3.04 -8.25 -13.10
CA ALA A 15 -3.56 -7.03 -13.74
C ALA A 15 -4.33 -6.13 -12.77
N GLY A 16 -5.05 -6.70 -11.81
CA GLY A 16 -5.77 -5.93 -10.80
C GLY A 16 -4.85 -5.10 -9.94
N HIS A 17 -3.74 -5.69 -9.48
CA HIS A 17 -2.72 -4.96 -8.72
C HIS A 17 -2.12 -3.83 -9.57
N ILE A 18 -1.77 -4.15 -10.81
CA ILE A 18 -1.12 -3.19 -11.70
C ILE A 18 -2.05 -2.01 -11.98
N GLY A 19 -3.33 -2.27 -12.24
CA GLY A 19 -4.32 -1.22 -12.46
C GLY A 19 -4.49 -0.30 -11.26
N MET A 20 -4.55 -0.88 -10.07
CA MET A 20 -4.66 -0.11 -8.83
C MET A 20 -3.41 0.75 -8.61
N LEU A 21 -2.23 0.17 -8.80
CA LEU A 21 -0.98 0.91 -8.61
C LEU A 21 -0.84 2.03 -9.64
N ARG A 22 -1.25 1.79 -10.88
CA ARG A 22 -1.23 2.83 -11.91
C ARG A 22 -2.17 3.98 -11.54
N GLU A 23 -3.38 3.67 -11.10
CA GLU A 23 -4.33 4.68 -10.68
C GLU A 23 -3.78 5.49 -9.52
N ALA A 24 -3.15 4.82 -8.55
CA ALA A 24 -2.51 5.52 -7.43
C ALA A 24 -1.42 6.46 -7.94
N ALA A 25 -0.58 5.99 -8.85
CA ALA A 25 0.50 6.82 -9.41
C ALA A 25 -0.03 8.04 -10.16
N GLU A 26 -1.17 7.91 -10.82
CA GLU A 26 -1.80 9.01 -11.53
C GLU A 26 -2.37 10.08 -10.60
N ASN A 27 -2.52 9.77 -9.33
CA ASN A 27 -3.11 10.66 -8.34
C ASN A 27 -2.09 11.21 -7.34
N CYS A 28 -0.81 11.04 -7.61
CA CYS A 28 0.25 11.64 -6.81
C CYS A 28 1.46 11.91 -7.69
N ASP A 29 2.45 12.60 -7.15
CA ASP A 29 3.68 12.93 -7.88
C ASP A 29 4.79 11.93 -7.62
N TYR A 30 4.75 11.26 -6.48
CA TYR A 30 5.75 10.29 -6.07
C TYR A 30 5.05 9.15 -5.34
N LEU A 31 5.12 7.96 -5.89
CA LEU A 31 4.42 6.79 -5.34
C LEU A 31 5.38 5.88 -4.60
N ILE A 32 5.12 5.68 -3.32
CA ILE A 32 5.82 4.71 -2.48
C ILE A 32 4.93 3.48 -2.33
N VAL A 33 5.52 2.30 -2.47
CA VAL A 33 4.82 1.04 -2.23
C VAL A 33 5.42 0.39 -0.99
N GLY A 34 4.59 0.20 0.04
CA GLY A 34 4.96 -0.58 1.21
C GLY A 34 4.73 -2.05 0.89
N LEU A 35 5.79 -2.83 0.93
CA LEU A 35 5.74 -4.26 0.58
C LEU A 35 5.86 -5.09 1.84
N GLN A 36 4.77 -5.76 2.23
CA GLN A 36 4.75 -6.56 3.44
C GLN A 36 5.54 -7.85 3.25
N THR A 37 6.43 -8.12 4.19
CA THR A 37 7.29 -9.31 4.12
C THR A 37 6.49 -10.58 4.35
N ASP A 38 5.75 -10.65 5.46
CA ASP A 38 4.92 -11.82 5.80
C ASP A 38 3.74 -11.38 6.66
N PRO A 39 2.52 -11.33 6.09
CA PRO A 39 1.34 -10.90 6.85
C PRO A 39 0.97 -11.85 7.99
N THR A 40 1.49 -13.08 8.01
CA THR A 40 1.18 -14.02 9.08
C THR A 40 1.88 -13.69 10.40
N ILE A 41 2.86 -12.81 10.37
CA ILE A 41 3.52 -12.35 11.60
C ILE A 41 2.52 -11.65 12.51
N ASP A 42 1.72 -10.74 11.96
CA ASP A 42 0.69 -10.02 12.71
C ASP A 42 -0.63 -10.77 12.79
N ARG A 43 -0.97 -11.49 11.73
CA ARG A 43 -2.29 -12.10 11.57
C ARG A 43 -2.18 -13.57 11.19
N PRO A 44 -1.65 -14.40 12.09
CA PRO A 44 -1.40 -15.82 11.77
C PRO A 44 -2.68 -16.61 11.49
N ASP A 45 -3.81 -16.19 12.06
CA ASP A 45 -5.07 -16.93 11.94
C ASP A 45 -5.91 -16.50 10.73
N THR A 46 -5.66 -15.32 10.17
CA THR A 46 -6.50 -14.77 9.10
C THR A 46 -5.76 -14.55 7.79
N LYS A 47 -4.44 -14.68 7.79
CA LYS A 47 -3.63 -14.48 6.60
C LYS A 47 -2.81 -15.72 6.29
N ASN A 48 -2.51 -15.90 5.02
CA ASN A 48 -1.63 -16.97 4.55
C ASN A 48 -0.27 -16.39 4.20
N LYS A 49 0.76 -17.22 4.30
CA LYS A 49 2.08 -16.84 3.86
C LYS A 49 2.04 -16.58 2.35
N PRO A 50 2.77 -15.56 1.86
CA PRO A 50 2.86 -15.34 0.43
C PRO A 50 3.41 -16.58 -0.29
N VAL A 51 2.91 -16.83 -1.48
CA VAL A 51 3.40 -17.89 -2.34
C VAL A 51 4.78 -17.53 -2.87
N GLN A 52 4.96 -16.27 -3.24
CA GLN A 52 6.24 -15.78 -3.76
C GLN A 52 7.11 -15.26 -2.63
N THR A 53 8.42 -15.38 -2.81
CA THR A 53 9.38 -14.81 -1.85
C THR A 53 9.33 -13.29 -1.90
N LEU A 54 9.90 -12.65 -0.89
CA LEU A 54 10.01 -11.20 -0.86
C LEU A 54 10.79 -10.70 -2.08
N VAL A 55 11.86 -11.40 -2.44
CA VAL A 55 12.70 -11.00 -3.59
C VAL A 55 11.91 -11.07 -4.89
N GLU A 56 11.12 -12.12 -5.08
CA GLU A 56 10.29 -12.24 -6.28
C GLU A 56 9.26 -11.11 -6.36
N ARG A 57 8.60 -10.83 -5.27
CA ARG A 57 7.58 -9.76 -5.20
C ARG A 57 8.21 -8.39 -5.42
N TYR A 58 9.37 -8.18 -4.82
CA TYR A 58 10.12 -6.94 -5.01
C TYR A 58 10.51 -6.75 -6.48
N ALA A 59 11.04 -7.80 -7.11
CA ALA A 59 11.47 -7.73 -8.50
C ALA A 59 10.32 -7.37 -9.44
N GLN A 60 9.14 -7.94 -9.22
CA GLN A 60 7.97 -7.64 -10.03
C GLN A 60 7.51 -6.20 -9.87
N LEU A 61 7.45 -5.70 -8.63
CA LEU A 61 7.07 -4.31 -8.39
C LEU A 61 8.11 -3.35 -8.95
N ASN A 62 9.38 -3.69 -8.81
CA ASN A 62 10.46 -2.83 -9.30
C ASN A 62 10.48 -2.72 -10.83
N ALA A 63 9.84 -3.64 -11.52
CA ALA A 63 9.72 -3.58 -12.97
C ALA A 63 8.65 -2.59 -13.45
N LEU A 64 7.78 -2.12 -12.53
CA LEU A 64 6.74 -1.15 -12.87
C LEU A 64 7.32 0.26 -12.75
N LYS A 65 7.46 0.92 -13.88
CA LYS A 65 8.18 2.21 -13.93
C LYS A 65 7.46 3.39 -13.28
N PHE A 66 6.17 3.24 -12.96
CA PHE A 66 5.43 4.30 -12.28
C PHE A 66 5.52 4.20 -10.75
N ILE A 67 6.20 3.21 -10.21
CA ILE A 67 6.50 3.11 -8.78
C ILE A 67 7.85 3.78 -8.55
N ASP A 68 7.90 4.73 -7.63
CA ASP A 68 9.12 5.49 -7.36
C ASP A 68 9.98 4.88 -6.27
N GLU A 69 9.34 4.22 -5.28
CA GLU A 69 10.08 3.68 -4.15
C GLU A 69 9.34 2.49 -3.57
N ILE A 70 10.07 1.45 -3.15
CA ILE A 70 9.51 0.28 -2.50
C ILE A 70 10.14 0.18 -1.11
N VAL A 71 9.30 0.13 -0.07
CA VAL A 71 9.73 0.05 1.32
C VAL A 71 9.19 -1.24 1.93
N PRO A 72 10.05 -2.20 2.27
CA PRO A 72 9.57 -3.41 2.95
C PRO A 72 9.14 -3.10 4.38
N TYR A 73 8.09 -3.77 4.83
CA TYR A 73 7.64 -3.68 6.22
C TYR A 73 7.10 -5.04 6.63
N GLN A 74 7.02 -5.29 7.93
CA GLN A 74 6.63 -6.59 8.44
C GLN A 74 5.30 -6.55 9.20
N THR A 75 5.16 -5.60 10.13
CA THR A 75 4.03 -5.54 11.05
C THR A 75 3.18 -4.30 10.80
N GLU A 76 1.97 -4.29 11.41
CA GLU A 76 1.15 -3.09 11.39
C GLU A 76 1.83 -1.93 12.12
N GLN A 77 2.62 -2.23 13.14
CA GLN A 77 3.36 -1.18 13.82
C GLN A 77 4.39 -0.54 12.88
N ASP A 78 5.06 -1.35 12.06
CA ASP A 78 5.97 -0.82 11.04
C ASP A 78 5.22 0.09 10.07
N LEU A 79 4.01 -0.30 9.66
CA LEU A 79 3.18 0.50 8.77
C LEU A 79 2.85 1.86 9.40
N LEU A 80 2.45 1.85 10.66
CA LEU A 80 2.16 3.08 11.38
C LEU A 80 3.40 3.96 11.51
N ASP A 81 4.55 3.35 11.78
CA ASP A 81 5.82 4.06 11.88
C ASP A 81 6.19 4.72 10.54
N ILE A 82 5.96 4.03 9.43
CA ILE A 82 6.20 4.61 8.10
C ILE A 82 5.31 5.84 7.88
N LEU A 83 4.03 5.75 8.23
CA LEU A 83 3.12 6.87 8.09
C LEU A 83 3.53 8.06 8.94
N GLU A 84 4.13 7.82 10.11
CA GLU A 84 4.60 8.88 11.01
C GLU A 84 5.92 9.48 10.57
N LEU A 85 6.85 8.65 10.09
CA LEU A 85 8.22 9.06 9.82
C LEU A 85 8.43 9.59 8.41
N PHE A 86 7.66 9.09 7.44
CA PHE A 86 7.76 9.55 6.07
C PHE A 86 6.79 10.72 5.87
N GLN A 87 7.14 11.65 5.00
CA GLN A 87 6.25 12.77 4.70
C GLN A 87 5.26 12.34 3.64
N ILE A 88 4.21 11.66 4.07
CA ILE A 88 3.17 11.11 3.21
C ILE A 88 1.99 12.07 3.15
N ASP A 89 1.55 12.43 1.95
CA ASP A 89 0.42 13.32 1.76
C ASP A 89 -0.89 12.56 1.60
N VAL A 90 -0.85 11.37 1.00
CA VAL A 90 -2.06 10.60 0.74
C VAL A 90 -1.74 9.11 0.78
N ARG A 91 -2.67 8.34 1.34
CA ARG A 91 -2.62 6.88 1.35
C ARG A 91 -3.69 6.36 0.41
N PHE A 92 -3.31 5.42 -0.45
CA PHE A 92 -4.26 4.77 -1.35
C PHE A 92 -4.63 3.39 -0.81
N LEU A 93 -5.92 3.09 -0.83
CA LEU A 93 -6.46 1.84 -0.33
C LEU A 93 -7.20 1.14 -1.46
N GLY A 94 -7.16 -0.18 -1.48
CA GLY A 94 -7.97 -0.95 -2.39
C GLY A 94 -9.46 -0.77 -2.04
N GLU A 95 -10.34 -0.88 -3.02
CA GLU A 95 -11.77 -0.64 -2.80
C GLU A 95 -12.43 -1.68 -1.87
N GLU A 96 -11.76 -2.81 -1.63
CA GLU A 96 -12.24 -3.81 -0.67
C GLU A 96 -12.07 -3.36 0.78
N TYR A 97 -11.28 -2.32 1.03
CA TYR A 97 -11.12 -1.78 2.38
C TYR A 97 -12.22 -0.78 2.66
N LYS A 98 -12.85 -0.91 3.81
CA LYS A 98 -13.78 0.07 4.32
C LYS A 98 -13.02 1.10 5.14
N GLU A 99 -13.60 2.29 5.23
CA GLU A 99 -12.99 3.42 5.91
C GLU A 99 -12.57 3.12 7.35
N ASP A 100 -13.33 2.30 8.05
CA ASP A 100 -13.07 1.98 9.45
C ASP A 100 -12.25 0.72 9.64
N GLU A 101 -11.76 0.09 8.59
CA GLU A 101 -11.10 -1.22 8.68
C GLU A 101 -9.64 -1.21 8.30
N PHE A 102 -9.04 -0.05 8.07
CA PHE A 102 -7.63 -0.01 7.67
C PHE A 102 -6.74 0.53 8.79
N SER A 103 -5.51 0.00 8.85
CA SER A 103 -4.52 0.44 9.82
C SER A 103 -4.08 1.87 9.53
N GLY A 104 -3.92 2.66 10.57
CA GLY A 104 -3.51 4.05 10.43
C GLY A 104 -4.66 5.00 10.14
N LYS A 105 -5.89 4.57 10.35
CA LYS A 105 -7.07 5.40 10.14
C LYS A 105 -6.99 6.72 10.90
N ASP A 106 -6.41 6.70 12.10
CA ASP A 106 -6.27 7.91 12.92
C ASP A 106 -5.27 8.90 12.33
N ILE A 107 -4.36 8.41 11.48
CA ILE A 107 -3.34 9.21 10.82
C ILE A 107 -3.87 9.76 9.50
N CYS A 108 -4.75 9.01 8.85
CA CYS A 108 -5.27 9.32 7.53
C CYS A 108 -6.74 9.72 7.61
N ARG A 109 -7.16 10.50 6.61
CA ARG A 109 -8.55 10.91 6.48
C ARG A 109 -8.98 10.68 5.04
N LYS A 110 -10.16 10.09 4.89
CA LYS A 110 -10.70 9.80 3.57
C LYS A 110 -10.97 11.08 2.81
N ARG A 111 -10.51 11.13 1.58
CA ARG A 111 -10.82 12.22 0.66
C ARG A 111 -12.19 11.95 0.01
N GLY A 112 -12.79 12.96 -0.54
CA GLY A 112 -14.05 12.80 -1.25
C GLY A 112 -13.86 11.95 -2.49
N GLY A 113 -14.90 11.23 -2.89
CA GLY A 113 -14.92 10.45 -4.11
C GLY A 113 -14.30 9.07 -3.95
N LEU A 114 -15.04 8.06 -4.36
CA LEU A 114 -14.59 6.70 -4.36
C LEU A 114 -14.13 6.33 -5.77
N ARG A 115 -12.92 5.85 -5.90
CA ARG A 115 -12.39 5.36 -7.15
C ARG A 115 -12.73 3.90 -7.32
N LYS A 116 -12.72 3.40 -8.54
CA LYS A 116 -13.08 2.02 -8.81
C LYS A 116 -12.17 1.02 -8.12
N ARG A 117 -10.90 1.36 -7.95
CA ARG A 117 -9.89 0.45 -7.40
C ARG A 117 -9.14 1.02 -6.23
N VAL A 118 -9.23 2.32 -6.02
CA VAL A 118 -8.44 3.03 -5.02
C VAL A 118 -9.34 3.96 -4.23
N VAL A 119 -9.17 3.93 -2.92
CA VAL A 119 -9.77 4.91 -2.01
C VAL A 119 -8.62 5.73 -1.46
N GLU A 120 -8.69 7.04 -1.65
CA GLU A 120 -7.68 7.93 -1.12
C GLU A 120 -7.98 8.26 0.32
N ALA A 121 -6.93 8.27 1.15
CA ALA A 121 -7.01 8.71 2.54
C ALA A 121 -5.91 9.72 2.77
N GLU A 122 -6.29 10.90 3.23
CA GLU A 122 -5.35 12.00 3.43
C GLU A 122 -4.60 11.80 4.74
N ASN A 123 -3.27 12.01 4.68
CA ASN A 123 -2.42 11.94 5.85
C ASN A 123 -2.59 13.21 6.67
N ARG A 124 -2.61 13.08 7.99
CA ARG A 124 -2.79 14.20 8.90
C ARG A 124 -1.55 15.03 9.07
#